data_4ddcaae88965cfb358f13e80ebe43230
#
_entry.id   4ddcaae88965cfb358f13e80ebe43230
#
_cell.length_a   1.000
_cell.length_b   1.000
_cell.length_c   1.000
_cell.angle_alpha   90.00
_cell.angle_beta   90.00
_cell.angle_gamma   90.00
#
_symmetry.space_group_name_H-M   'P 1'
#
loop_
_entity.id
_entity.type
_entity.pdbx_description
1 polymer ?
#
loop_
_entity_poly.entity_id
_entity_poly.type
_entity_poly.pdbx_seq_one_letter_code
_entity_poly.pdbx_strand_id
1 'polypeptide(L)'
;MVGKRINQDLICVMIIAIPKETQPSEKRVAISPDNVAAFAKLGYEVVIEKGAGEEANLPDSAYEEAGARIASDASEVWSSGDLVLKVTPPSMEEADKVKEGSTVISFVYPARNEELLSKLGDRKINLLAMDCVPRISRAQSMDALSSMANVAGYRAVVEASQVFGRFFTGQITAAGKVPPAKVLIIGAGVAGLAAIGAARNMGAIVRAFDTRPAVKEEVKSLGAAFLELDFEEDGAGSGGYAKVMSKEFIEAEMKLFAEQAAEVDVIITTAMIPGKKSPVLITEEMVKSMKQGSVVVDLAAEGGGNCELTEAGVAKVAHGVTIIGYTDFPSRLPTQSSRLYGNNLVKLVQLLGTADEFSINQEDEVVRGALVLDQGKLSWPPPPVETSVAPVKKSEVKQEEVAEEKSKNPLLSGGFLLGLLSVALLALGW
;
A
#
# COMPACT_ATOMS: atom_id res chain seq x y z
N MET A 1 44.71 -31.63 -38.61
CA MET A 1 44.06 -31.28 -37.37
C MET A 1 43.68 -29.80 -37.40
N VAL A 2 42.42 -29.52 -37.75
CA VAL A 2 41.91 -28.16 -37.81
C VAL A 2 41.23 -27.88 -36.49
N GLY A 3 41.87 -27.03 -35.69
CA GLY A 3 41.33 -26.59 -34.40
C GLY A 3 40.08 -25.73 -34.61
N LYS A 4 38.92 -26.23 -34.23
CA LYS A 4 37.72 -25.42 -34.04
C LYS A 4 38.02 -24.40 -32.96
N ARG A 5 38.20 -23.12 -33.33
CA ARG A 5 38.05 -21.99 -32.41
C ARG A 5 36.59 -21.96 -32.00
N ILE A 6 36.33 -22.28 -30.76
CA ILE A 6 35.03 -21.99 -30.08
C ILE A 6 35.02 -20.47 -29.98
N ASN A 7 34.16 -19.81 -30.77
CA ASN A 7 33.77 -18.44 -30.52
C ASN A 7 33.11 -18.44 -29.12
N GLN A 8 33.77 -17.90 -28.11
CA GLN A 8 33.13 -17.41 -26.93
C GLN A 8 32.36 -16.14 -27.38
N ASP A 9 31.13 -16.34 -27.84
CA ASP A 9 30.19 -15.26 -27.91
C ASP A 9 30.13 -14.67 -26.47
N LEU A 10 30.58 -13.42 -26.36
CA LEU A 10 30.41 -12.62 -25.16
C LEU A 10 28.88 -12.57 -24.90
N ILE A 11 28.43 -13.43 -24.02
CA ILE A 11 27.06 -13.32 -23.48
C ILE A 11 27.02 -11.97 -22.80
N CYS A 12 26.36 -11.00 -23.43
CA CYS A 12 26.13 -9.68 -22.85
C CYS A 12 25.13 -9.87 -21.73
N VAL A 13 25.62 -10.02 -20.50
CA VAL A 13 24.77 -10.20 -19.34
C VAL A 13 24.13 -8.84 -19.02
N MET A 14 22.79 -8.76 -19.02
CA MET A 14 22.09 -7.54 -18.58
C MET A 14 22.23 -7.35 -17.08
N ILE A 15 22.59 -6.13 -16.68
CA ILE A 15 22.84 -5.74 -15.29
C ILE A 15 21.64 -4.98 -14.72
N ILE A 16 21.10 -5.49 -13.61
CA ILE A 16 20.20 -4.73 -12.72
C ILE A 16 21.06 -4.01 -11.70
N ALA A 17 21.02 -2.70 -11.71
CA ALA A 17 21.75 -1.83 -10.79
C ALA A 17 20.83 -1.23 -9.72
N ILE A 18 21.27 -1.32 -8.46
CA ILE A 18 20.53 -0.83 -7.30
C ILE A 18 21.39 0.25 -6.61
N PRO A 19 21.16 1.52 -6.91
CA PRO A 19 21.82 2.61 -6.21
C PRO A 19 21.24 2.79 -4.80
N LYS A 20 22.01 3.41 -3.92
CA LYS A 20 21.55 3.87 -2.60
C LYS A 20 20.55 5.01 -2.79
N GLU A 21 19.49 5.00 -1.98
CA GLU A 21 18.56 6.13 -1.95
C GLU A 21 19.21 7.36 -1.29
N THR A 22 19.01 8.52 -1.89
CA THR A 22 19.65 9.77 -1.46
C THR A 22 18.68 10.82 -0.94
N GLN A 23 17.35 10.57 -1.07
CA GLN A 23 16.36 11.50 -0.55
C GLN A 23 16.35 11.50 0.99
N PRO A 24 16.23 12.66 1.63
CA PRO A 24 16.12 12.76 3.08
C PRO A 24 14.99 11.88 3.62
N SER A 25 15.22 11.18 4.72
CA SER A 25 14.27 10.27 5.38
C SER A 25 13.92 8.98 4.61
N GLU A 26 14.45 8.75 3.39
CA GLU A 26 14.28 7.50 2.71
C GLU A 26 15.28 6.46 3.24
N LYS A 27 14.76 5.38 3.81
CA LYS A 27 15.53 4.30 4.42
C LYS A 27 15.35 2.97 3.69
N ARG A 28 14.43 2.94 2.73
CA ARG A 28 14.20 1.74 1.92
C ARG A 28 15.34 1.58 0.91
N VAL A 29 15.48 0.38 0.41
CA VAL A 29 16.25 0.04 -0.78
C VAL A 29 15.32 -0.67 -1.77
N ALA A 30 15.59 -0.55 -3.06
CA ALA A 30 14.67 -1.03 -4.09
C ALA A 30 14.37 -2.54 -4.00
N ILE A 31 15.35 -3.35 -3.57
CA ILE A 31 15.21 -4.81 -3.42
C ILE A 31 15.79 -5.30 -2.10
N SER A 32 15.29 -6.44 -1.64
CA SER A 32 15.91 -7.19 -0.54
C SER A 32 16.80 -8.32 -1.08
N PRO A 33 17.67 -8.93 -0.27
CA PRO A 33 18.46 -10.11 -0.67
C PRO A 33 17.62 -11.24 -1.26
N ASP A 34 16.41 -11.47 -0.74
CA ASP A 34 15.49 -12.49 -1.27
C ASP A 34 15.13 -12.29 -2.75
N ASN A 35 15.16 -11.04 -3.25
CA ASN A 35 14.82 -10.72 -4.62
C ASN A 35 15.99 -11.03 -5.60
N VAL A 36 17.24 -11.05 -5.13
CA VAL A 36 18.42 -11.30 -5.97
C VAL A 36 18.31 -12.64 -6.70
N ALA A 37 17.96 -13.71 -5.97
CA ALA A 37 17.78 -15.02 -6.56
C ALA A 37 16.66 -15.08 -7.62
N ALA A 38 15.64 -14.22 -7.50
CA ALA A 38 14.56 -14.14 -8.48
C ALA A 38 15.04 -13.49 -9.78
N PHE A 39 15.84 -12.43 -9.72
CA PHE A 39 16.45 -11.80 -10.89
C PHE A 39 17.51 -12.68 -11.55
N ALA A 40 18.34 -13.37 -10.75
CA ALA A 40 19.31 -14.33 -11.28
C ALA A 40 18.65 -15.47 -12.09
N LYS A 41 17.46 -15.96 -11.66
CA LYS A 41 16.67 -16.94 -12.42
C LYS A 41 16.16 -16.40 -13.77
N LEU A 42 16.03 -15.09 -13.91
CA LEU A 42 15.67 -14.42 -15.16
C LEU A 42 16.91 -14.10 -16.03
N GLY A 43 18.12 -14.48 -15.58
CA GLY A 43 19.36 -14.26 -16.30
C GLY A 43 20.04 -12.92 -16.05
N TYR A 44 19.54 -12.10 -15.13
CA TYR A 44 20.15 -10.81 -14.80
C TYR A 44 21.27 -10.96 -13.76
N GLU A 45 22.35 -10.19 -13.94
CA GLU A 45 23.32 -9.92 -12.88
C GLU A 45 22.81 -8.76 -12.02
N VAL A 46 22.91 -8.87 -10.68
CA VAL A 46 22.49 -7.81 -9.76
C VAL A 46 23.72 -7.13 -9.17
N VAL A 47 23.78 -5.82 -9.31
CA VAL A 47 24.85 -4.97 -8.77
C VAL A 47 24.24 -3.96 -7.80
N ILE A 48 24.73 -3.92 -6.58
CA ILE A 48 24.18 -3.06 -5.50
C ILE A 48 25.27 -2.09 -5.05
N GLU A 49 24.90 -0.84 -4.88
CA GLU A 49 25.78 0.16 -4.27
C GLU A 49 26.09 -0.22 -2.82
N LYS A 50 27.36 -0.14 -2.45
CA LYS A 50 27.82 -0.41 -1.08
C LYS A 50 27.02 0.38 -0.06
N GLY A 51 26.48 -0.33 0.95
CA GLY A 51 25.68 0.26 2.02
C GLY A 51 24.29 0.71 1.61
N ALA A 52 23.78 0.35 0.41
CA ALA A 52 22.43 0.74 -0.03
C ALA A 52 21.32 0.21 0.87
N GLY A 53 21.51 -0.98 1.46
CA GLY A 53 20.52 -1.62 2.33
C GLY A 53 20.71 -1.36 3.83
N GLU A 54 21.74 -0.63 4.26
CA GLU A 54 22.09 -0.48 5.68
C GLU A 54 20.96 0.09 6.54
N GLU A 55 20.29 1.15 6.07
CA GLU A 55 19.18 1.76 6.80
C GLU A 55 17.92 0.89 6.83
N ALA A 56 17.85 -0.11 5.94
CA ALA A 56 16.81 -1.12 5.94
C ALA A 56 17.17 -2.38 6.76
N ASN A 57 18.31 -2.39 7.47
CA ASN A 57 18.89 -3.56 8.17
C ASN A 57 19.16 -4.74 7.20
N LEU A 58 19.56 -4.44 5.98
CA LEU A 58 19.94 -5.38 4.95
C LEU A 58 21.42 -5.15 4.59
N PRO A 59 22.38 -5.81 5.26
CA PRO A 59 23.81 -5.55 5.07
C PRO A 59 24.32 -6.09 3.73
N ASP A 60 25.40 -5.51 3.23
CA ASP A 60 26.04 -5.89 1.95
C ASP A 60 26.33 -7.40 1.92
N SER A 61 26.79 -8.01 3.01
CA SER A 61 27.06 -9.45 3.10
C SER A 61 25.85 -10.33 2.79
N ALA A 62 24.63 -9.89 3.17
CA ALA A 62 23.42 -10.64 2.84
C ALA A 62 23.11 -10.62 1.36
N TYR A 63 23.42 -9.53 0.65
CA TYR A 63 23.30 -9.44 -0.80
C TYR A 63 24.36 -10.28 -1.53
N GLU A 64 25.62 -10.28 -1.04
CA GLU A 64 26.69 -11.11 -1.56
C GLU A 64 26.36 -12.61 -1.41
N GLU A 65 25.87 -13.03 -0.25
CA GLU A 65 25.39 -14.39 0.01
C GLU A 65 24.22 -14.79 -0.92
N ALA A 66 23.38 -13.84 -1.30
CA ALA A 66 22.30 -14.05 -2.24
C ALA A 66 22.75 -14.05 -3.73
N GLY A 67 24.04 -13.74 -4.00
CA GLY A 67 24.64 -13.78 -5.31
C GLY A 67 24.71 -12.42 -6.02
N ALA A 68 24.48 -11.31 -5.36
CA ALA A 68 24.69 -9.97 -5.90
C ALA A 68 26.16 -9.55 -5.80
N ARG A 69 26.59 -8.67 -6.68
CA ARG A 69 27.89 -7.98 -6.60
C ARG A 69 27.73 -6.64 -5.91
N ILE A 70 28.62 -6.32 -4.98
CA ILE A 70 28.66 -5.01 -4.33
C ILE A 70 29.60 -4.09 -5.11
N ALA A 71 29.07 -2.97 -5.59
CA ALA A 71 29.85 -1.92 -6.24
C ALA A 71 30.42 -0.96 -5.18
N SER A 72 31.65 -0.48 -5.41
CA SER A 72 32.37 0.35 -4.45
C SER A 72 31.80 1.77 -4.30
N ASP A 73 31.18 2.28 -5.36
CA ASP A 73 30.64 3.63 -5.41
C ASP A 73 29.44 3.77 -6.37
N ALA A 74 28.70 4.88 -6.21
CA ALA A 74 27.54 5.20 -7.00
C ALA A 74 27.85 5.31 -8.51
N SER A 75 29.02 5.80 -8.92
CA SER A 75 29.36 5.99 -10.33
C SER A 75 29.40 4.68 -11.07
N GLU A 76 29.97 3.64 -10.45
CA GLU A 76 29.98 2.27 -10.98
C GLU A 76 28.56 1.76 -11.20
N VAL A 77 27.68 1.90 -10.17
CA VAL A 77 26.30 1.41 -10.24
C VAL A 77 25.52 2.09 -11.36
N TRP A 78 25.57 3.44 -11.41
CA TRP A 78 24.82 4.20 -12.41
C TRP A 78 25.30 3.99 -13.85
N SER A 79 26.60 3.78 -14.04
CA SER A 79 27.19 3.60 -15.39
C SER A 79 27.11 2.17 -15.91
N SER A 80 27.00 1.16 -15.05
CA SER A 80 26.93 -0.25 -15.45
C SER A 80 25.51 -0.76 -15.70
N GLY A 81 24.49 -0.15 -15.08
CA GLY A 81 23.12 -0.67 -15.10
C GLY A 81 22.44 -0.57 -16.47
N ASP A 82 21.96 -1.69 -16.98
CA ASP A 82 21.04 -1.74 -18.10
C ASP A 82 19.61 -1.48 -17.63
N LEU A 83 19.27 -2.01 -16.43
CA LEU A 83 18.09 -1.69 -15.65
C LEU A 83 18.54 -1.07 -14.31
N VAL A 84 18.07 0.12 -14.00
CA VAL A 84 18.27 0.77 -12.70
C VAL A 84 16.96 0.71 -11.92
N LEU A 85 16.98 0.08 -10.76
CA LEU A 85 15.81 -0.02 -9.88
C LEU A 85 16.01 0.87 -8.66
N LYS A 86 15.06 1.80 -8.44
CA LYS A 86 15.02 2.70 -7.29
C LYS A 86 13.65 2.69 -6.61
N VAL A 87 13.60 3.20 -5.40
CA VAL A 87 12.34 3.49 -4.71
C VAL A 87 11.82 4.86 -5.13
N THR A 88 12.62 5.90 -4.90
CA THR A 88 12.25 7.30 -5.18
C THR A 88 12.64 7.71 -6.61
N PRO A 89 12.02 8.76 -7.17
CA PRO A 89 12.49 9.30 -8.45
C PRO A 89 13.98 9.63 -8.38
N PRO A 90 14.75 9.40 -9.46
CA PRO A 90 16.13 9.88 -9.53
C PRO A 90 16.21 11.40 -9.26
N SER A 91 17.20 11.84 -8.49
CA SER A 91 17.51 13.26 -8.38
C SER A 91 18.07 13.80 -9.69
N MET A 92 18.12 15.14 -9.83
CA MET A 92 18.71 15.78 -11.01
C MET A 92 20.19 15.40 -11.19
N GLU A 93 20.92 15.20 -10.09
CA GLU A 93 22.33 14.77 -10.13
C GLU A 93 22.47 13.29 -10.50
N GLU A 94 21.55 12.44 -10.03
CA GLU A 94 21.49 11.02 -10.39
C GLU A 94 21.15 10.85 -11.87
N ALA A 95 20.24 11.68 -12.40
CA ALA A 95 19.87 11.68 -13.81
C ALA A 95 21.08 11.94 -14.74
N ASP A 96 22.08 12.70 -14.31
CA ASP A 96 23.32 12.92 -15.06
C ASP A 96 24.20 11.66 -15.14
N LYS A 97 24.09 10.75 -14.19
CA LYS A 97 24.90 9.55 -14.07
C LYS A 97 24.31 8.33 -14.77
N VAL A 98 23.00 8.35 -15.04
CA VAL A 98 22.31 7.23 -15.68
C VAL A 98 22.94 6.93 -17.03
N LYS A 99 23.22 5.65 -17.30
CA LYS A 99 23.74 5.18 -18.59
C LYS A 99 22.75 5.51 -19.72
N GLU A 100 23.22 6.16 -20.79
CA GLU A 100 22.39 6.50 -21.95
C GLU A 100 21.71 5.25 -22.53
N GLY A 101 20.41 5.35 -22.81
CA GLY A 101 19.62 4.27 -23.38
C GLY A 101 19.22 3.15 -22.41
N SER A 102 19.60 3.26 -21.11
CA SER A 102 19.18 2.29 -20.09
C SER A 102 17.71 2.44 -19.72
N THR A 103 17.20 1.52 -18.90
CA THR A 103 15.85 1.54 -18.35
C THR A 103 15.89 1.85 -16.86
N VAL A 104 15.09 2.83 -16.41
CA VAL A 104 14.91 3.17 -14.99
C VAL A 104 13.51 2.79 -14.55
N ILE A 105 13.38 2.12 -13.40
CA ILE A 105 12.10 1.72 -12.80
C ILE A 105 12.08 2.22 -11.35
N SER A 106 11.14 3.12 -11.04
CA SER A 106 10.97 3.70 -9.69
C SER A 106 9.57 4.26 -9.52
N PHE A 107 9.23 4.78 -8.35
CA PHE A 107 8.19 5.79 -8.27
C PHE A 107 8.68 7.04 -9.02
N VAL A 108 7.82 7.67 -9.79
CA VAL A 108 8.18 8.80 -10.67
C VAL A 108 7.32 10.02 -10.45
N TYR A 109 6.02 9.84 -10.24
CA TYR A 109 5.04 10.93 -10.15
C TYR A 109 5.15 11.91 -11.32
N PRO A 110 4.90 11.48 -12.58
CA PRO A 110 5.24 12.22 -13.78
C PRO A 110 4.70 13.66 -13.83
N ALA A 111 3.48 13.86 -13.34
CA ALA A 111 2.85 15.19 -13.30
C ALA A 111 3.56 16.21 -12.39
N ARG A 112 4.46 15.76 -11.52
CA ARG A 112 5.18 16.63 -10.55
C ARG A 112 6.66 16.79 -10.89
N ASN A 113 7.18 16.01 -11.84
CA ASN A 113 8.61 15.89 -12.13
C ASN A 113 8.96 16.15 -13.60
N GLU A 114 8.32 17.13 -14.24
CA GLU A 114 8.50 17.45 -15.68
C GLU A 114 9.97 17.76 -16.03
N GLU A 115 10.70 18.46 -15.18
CA GLU A 115 12.12 18.78 -15.39
C GLU A 115 12.99 17.50 -15.41
N LEU A 116 12.75 16.58 -14.48
CA LEU A 116 13.41 15.28 -14.46
C LEU A 116 13.11 14.47 -15.73
N LEU A 117 11.83 14.46 -16.17
CA LEU A 117 11.45 13.76 -17.40
C LEU A 117 12.15 14.33 -18.63
N SER A 118 12.27 15.65 -18.75
CA SER A 118 13.02 16.29 -19.84
C SER A 118 14.48 15.86 -19.82
N LYS A 119 15.12 15.90 -18.64
CA LYS A 119 16.53 15.53 -18.49
C LYS A 119 16.82 14.06 -18.82
N LEU A 120 15.98 13.14 -18.34
CA LEU A 120 16.09 11.72 -18.67
C LEU A 120 15.77 11.46 -20.15
N GLY A 121 14.87 12.27 -20.73
CA GLY A 121 14.55 12.24 -22.16
C GLY A 121 15.76 12.54 -23.04
N ASP A 122 16.53 13.58 -22.72
CA ASP A 122 17.76 13.96 -23.45
C ASP A 122 18.81 12.83 -23.47
N ARG A 123 18.78 11.95 -22.47
CA ARG A 123 19.65 10.78 -22.35
C ARG A 123 19.06 9.50 -22.93
N LYS A 124 17.94 9.59 -23.65
CA LYS A 124 17.24 8.46 -24.30
C LYS A 124 16.86 7.33 -23.32
N ILE A 125 16.55 7.66 -22.07
CA ILE A 125 16.21 6.69 -21.06
C ILE A 125 14.80 6.13 -21.31
N ASN A 126 14.62 4.82 -21.05
CA ASN A 126 13.30 4.24 -20.84
C ASN A 126 12.94 4.42 -19.37
N LEU A 127 11.77 4.96 -19.08
CA LEU A 127 11.32 5.21 -17.70
C LEU A 127 9.99 4.54 -17.45
N LEU A 128 9.94 3.58 -16.53
CA LEU A 128 8.71 2.97 -16.06
C LEU A 128 8.42 3.43 -14.62
N ALA A 129 7.20 3.91 -14.42
CA ALA A 129 6.74 4.44 -13.15
C ALA A 129 5.90 3.40 -12.39
N MET A 130 6.37 2.99 -11.20
CA MET A 130 5.63 2.07 -10.33
C MET A 130 4.31 2.66 -9.81
N ASP A 131 4.22 3.98 -9.75
CA ASP A 131 2.98 4.71 -9.40
C ASP A 131 1.99 4.84 -10.56
N CYS A 132 2.40 4.49 -11.78
CA CYS A 132 1.55 4.48 -12.97
C CYS A 132 1.10 3.06 -13.39
N VAL A 133 1.46 2.02 -12.65
CA VAL A 133 0.96 0.66 -12.90
C VAL A 133 -0.57 0.66 -12.80
N PRO A 134 -1.31 0.19 -13.81
CA PRO A 134 -2.76 0.25 -13.83
C PRO A 134 -3.38 -0.67 -12.77
N ARG A 135 -4.46 -0.23 -12.13
CA ARG A 135 -5.17 -1.01 -11.10
C ARG A 135 -6.15 -2.00 -11.69
N ILE A 136 -5.60 -3.02 -12.33
CA ILE A 136 -6.34 -4.16 -12.90
C ILE A 136 -5.93 -5.46 -12.23
N SER A 137 -6.77 -6.48 -12.25
CA SER A 137 -6.55 -7.75 -11.54
C SER A 137 -5.21 -8.41 -11.88
N ARG A 138 -4.81 -8.35 -13.16
CA ARG A 138 -3.55 -8.91 -13.66
C ARG A 138 -2.31 -8.18 -13.12
N ALA A 139 -2.42 -6.89 -12.80
CA ALA A 139 -1.32 -6.05 -12.31
C ALA A 139 -1.24 -5.99 -10.77
N GLN A 140 -2.14 -6.64 -10.04
CA GLN A 140 -2.22 -6.55 -8.58
C GLN A 140 -0.88 -6.86 -7.88
N SER A 141 -0.12 -7.85 -8.38
CA SER A 141 1.18 -8.20 -7.81
C SER A 141 2.29 -7.17 -8.08
N MET A 142 2.05 -6.22 -8.99
CA MET A 142 2.94 -5.12 -9.37
C MET A 142 2.52 -3.78 -8.74
N ASP A 143 1.36 -3.71 -8.07
CA ASP A 143 0.82 -2.50 -7.43
C ASP A 143 1.62 -2.13 -6.17
N ALA A 144 2.71 -1.39 -6.37
CA ALA A 144 3.56 -0.90 -5.32
C ALA A 144 2.89 0.19 -4.45
N LEU A 145 1.96 0.96 -5.01
CA LEU A 145 1.19 1.94 -4.22
C LEU A 145 0.35 1.25 -3.17
N SER A 146 -0.35 0.16 -3.52
CA SER A 146 -1.13 -0.63 -2.57
C SER A 146 -0.23 -1.32 -1.54
N SER A 147 0.91 -1.87 -1.96
CA SER A 147 1.88 -2.47 -1.02
C SER A 147 2.36 -1.46 0.02
N MET A 148 2.72 -0.26 -0.40
CA MET A 148 3.19 0.80 0.50
C MET A 148 2.05 1.40 1.33
N ALA A 149 0.84 1.52 0.78
CA ALA A 149 -0.34 1.95 1.53
C ALA A 149 -0.66 1.00 2.69
N ASN A 150 -0.53 -0.31 2.50
CA ASN A 150 -0.72 -1.30 3.57
C ASN A 150 0.29 -1.07 4.71
N VAL A 151 1.57 -0.91 4.37
CA VAL A 151 2.63 -0.61 5.37
C VAL A 151 2.34 0.71 6.09
N ALA A 152 1.93 1.76 5.36
CA ALA A 152 1.62 3.06 5.93
C ALA A 152 0.46 2.98 6.93
N GLY A 153 -0.62 2.25 6.61
CA GLY A 153 -1.76 2.05 7.50
C GLY A 153 -1.37 1.34 8.81
N TYR A 154 -0.58 0.26 8.71
CA TYR A 154 -0.03 -0.41 9.89
C TYR A 154 0.85 0.56 10.72
N ARG A 155 1.80 1.24 10.05
CA ARG A 155 2.74 2.14 10.74
C ARG A 155 2.03 3.33 11.40
N ALA A 156 0.96 3.85 10.82
CA ALA A 156 0.16 4.92 11.41
C ALA A 156 -0.36 4.54 12.81
N VAL A 157 -0.83 3.31 13.00
CA VAL A 157 -1.28 2.81 14.30
C VAL A 157 -0.12 2.71 15.30
N VAL A 158 1.05 2.25 14.84
CA VAL A 158 2.26 2.15 15.68
C VAL A 158 2.71 3.54 16.14
N GLU A 159 2.76 4.54 15.22
CA GLU A 159 3.10 5.92 15.57
C GLU A 159 2.09 6.53 16.54
N ALA A 160 0.79 6.30 16.30
CA ALA A 160 -0.25 6.75 17.23
C ALA A 160 -0.05 6.15 18.61
N SER A 161 0.20 4.84 18.71
CA SER A 161 0.36 4.16 19.99
C SER A 161 1.60 4.61 20.77
N GLN A 162 2.66 4.99 20.06
CA GLN A 162 3.91 5.48 20.66
C GLN A 162 3.71 6.79 21.44
N VAL A 163 2.86 7.68 20.92
CA VAL A 163 2.66 9.02 21.50
C VAL A 163 1.38 9.15 22.34
N PHE A 164 0.49 8.18 22.29
CA PHE A 164 -0.83 8.26 22.92
C PHE A 164 -0.80 8.31 24.46
N GLY A 165 0.25 7.77 25.08
CA GLY A 165 0.43 7.81 26.54
C GLY A 165 -0.54 6.94 27.34
N ARG A 166 -1.44 6.17 26.70
CA ARG A 166 -2.38 5.22 27.31
C ARG A 166 -2.35 3.87 26.57
N PHE A 167 -2.94 2.84 27.17
CA PHE A 167 -3.05 1.53 26.53
C PHE A 167 -4.03 1.57 25.35
N PHE A 168 -3.71 0.87 24.27
CA PHE A 168 -4.67 0.57 23.22
C PHE A 168 -5.65 -0.51 23.64
N THR A 169 -5.19 -1.53 24.34
CA THR A 169 -6.04 -2.60 24.86
C THR A 169 -6.62 -2.25 26.23
N GLY A 170 -7.77 -2.86 26.57
CA GLY A 170 -8.27 -2.84 27.94
C GLY A 170 -7.35 -3.61 28.86
N GLN A 171 -7.14 -3.12 30.09
CA GLN A 171 -6.28 -3.75 31.09
C GLN A 171 -6.99 -3.86 32.45
N ILE A 172 -6.64 -4.91 33.18
CA ILE A 172 -6.98 -5.05 34.60
C ILE A 172 -5.67 -5.09 35.38
N THR A 173 -5.45 -4.10 36.24
CA THR A 173 -4.22 -3.95 37.01
C THR A 173 -4.51 -3.99 38.51
N ALA A 174 -3.48 -4.11 39.34
CA ALA A 174 -3.65 -3.97 40.80
C ALA A 174 -4.23 -2.60 41.20
N ALA A 175 -4.02 -1.56 40.34
CA ALA A 175 -4.53 -0.21 40.57
C ALA A 175 -5.92 0.03 39.96
N GLY A 176 -6.53 -0.98 39.33
CA GLY A 176 -7.88 -0.87 38.78
C GLY A 176 -7.96 -1.26 37.28
N LYS A 177 -9.15 -0.99 36.70
CA LYS A 177 -9.48 -1.26 35.30
C LYS A 177 -9.14 -0.06 34.43
N VAL A 178 -8.53 -0.32 33.28
CA VAL A 178 -8.28 0.67 32.22
C VAL A 178 -9.09 0.28 30.99
N PRO A 179 -9.98 1.14 30.47
CA PRO A 179 -10.74 0.82 29.26
C PRO A 179 -9.83 0.85 28.04
N PRO A 180 -10.19 0.11 26.96
CA PRO A 180 -9.45 0.17 25.70
C PRO A 180 -9.61 1.54 25.03
N ALA A 181 -8.61 1.92 24.22
CA ALA A 181 -8.68 3.10 23.37
C ALA A 181 -9.78 2.97 22.32
N LYS A 182 -10.43 4.08 21.99
CA LYS A 182 -11.36 4.20 20.86
C LYS A 182 -10.64 4.82 19.68
N VAL A 183 -10.61 4.13 18.55
CA VAL A 183 -9.91 4.54 17.32
C VAL A 183 -10.93 4.74 16.21
N LEU A 184 -10.92 5.90 15.57
CA LEU A 184 -11.66 6.19 14.35
C LEU A 184 -10.72 6.13 13.14
N ILE A 185 -11.10 5.34 12.14
CA ILE A 185 -10.40 5.29 10.85
C ILE A 185 -11.31 5.94 9.79
N ILE A 186 -10.83 6.98 9.12
CA ILE A 186 -11.55 7.66 8.04
C ILE A 186 -10.90 7.29 6.70
N GLY A 187 -11.65 6.56 5.88
CA GLY A 187 -11.21 5.89 4.66
C GLY A 187 -10.87 4.42 4.92
N ALA A 188 -11.59 3.49 4.29
CA ALA A 188 -11.41 2.04 4.35
C ALA A 188 -10.80 1.49 3.04
N GLY A 189 -9.84 2.21 2.45
CA GLY A 189 -8.96 1.69 1.40
C GLY A 189 -7.88 0.79 1.99
N VAL A 190 -6.87 0.43 1.18
CA VAL A 190 -5.78 -0.48 1.62
C VAL A 190 -5.12 -0.02 2.92
N ALA A 191 -4.79 1.28 3.03
CA ALA A 191 -4.19 1.83 4.25
C ALA A 191 -5.17 1.78 5.44
N GLY A 192 -6.43 2.16 5.22
CA GLY A 192 -7.44 2.14 6.28
C GLY A 192 -7.74 0.74 6.80
N LEU A 193 -7.90 -0.26 5.91
CA LEU A 193 -8.10 -1.65 6.30
C LEU A 193 -6.89 -2.21 7.08
N ALA A 194 -5.66 -1.86 6.67
CA ALA A 194 -4.45 -2.23 7.40
C ALA A 194 -4.42 -1.59 8.81
N ALA A 195 -4.81 -0.31 8.90
CA ALA A 195 -4.91 0.40 10.19
C ALA A 195 -6.00 -0.21 11.10
N ILE A 196 -7.16 -0.58 10.54
CA ILE A 196 -8.23 -1.28 11.27
C ILE A 196 -7.71 -2.58 11.87
N GLY A 197 -7.07 -3.43 11.03
CA GLY A 197 -6.51 -4.70 11.49
C GLY A 197 -5.46 -4.51 12.58
N ALA A 198 -4.54 -3.58 12.41
CA ALA A 198 -3.49 -3.28 13.38
C ALA A 198 -4.08 -2.77 14.71
N ALA A 199 -4.97 -1.79 14.69
CA ALA A 199 -5.58 -1.23 15.90
C ALA A 199 -6.43 -2.27 16.65
N ARG A 200 -7.18 -3.12 15.94
CA ARG A 200 -7.93 -4.24 16.51
C ARG A 200 -7.03 -5.25 17.18
N ASN A 201 -5.92 -5.64 16.51
CA ASN A 201 -4.95 -6.58 17.08
C ASN A 201 -4.27 -6.01 18.34
N MET A 202 -4.13 -4.69 18.45
CA MET A 202 -3.66 -4.02 19.66
C MET A 202 -4.76 -3.92 20.74
N GLY A 203 -5.97 -4.40 20.50
CA GLY A 203 -7.07 -4.47 21.45
C GLY A 203 -7.91 -3.20 21.58
N ALA A 204 -7.79 -2.26 20.63
CA ALA A 204 -8.62 -1.06 20.58
C ALA A 204 -10.07 -1.36 20.15
N ILE A 205 -10.99 -0.48 20.51
CA ILE A 205 -12.34 -0.41 19.94
C ILE A 205 -12.24 0.43 18.68
N VAL A 206 -12.43 -0.20 17.51
CA VAL A 206 -12.25 0.47 16.21
C VAL A 206 -13.61 0.75 15.56
N ARG A 207 -13.76 1.99 15.10
CA ARG A 207 -14.84 2.45 14.22
C ARG A 207 -14.21 2.89 12.91
N ALA A 208 -14.90 2.69 11.81
CA ALA A 208 -14.42 3.14 10.49
C ALA A 208 -15.56 3.76 9.68
N PHE A 209 -15.21 4.72 8.86
CA PHE A 209 -16.09 5.35 7.87
C PHE A 209 -15.46 5.32 6.49
N ASP A 210 -16.27 5.09 5.48
CA ASP A 210 -15.90 5.25 4.06
C ASP A 210 -17.16 5.64 3.27
N THR A 211 -16.99 6.47 2.26
CA THR A 211 -18.09 6.91 1.38
C THR A 211 -18.61 5.80 0.45
N ARG A 212 -17.87 4.70 0.32
CA ARG A 212 -18.19 3.54 -0.52
C ARG A 212 -18.87 2.45 0.32
N PRO A 213 -20.17 2.18 0.13
CA PRO A 213 -20.88 1.15 0.90
C PRO A 213 -20.29 -0.26 0.73
N ALA A 214 -19.65 -0.54 -0.41
CA ALA A 214 -19.10 -1.85 -0.73
C ALA A 214 -18.03 -2.34 0.27
N VAL A 215 -17.30 -1.42 0.95
CA VAL A 215 -16.25 -1.78 1.92
C VAL A 215 -16.77 -2.12 3.32
N LYS A 216 -18.08 -1.95 3.58
CA LYS A 216 -18.70 -2.19 4.88
C LYS A 216 -18.45 -3.61 5.40
N GLU A 217 -18.60 -4.61 4.57
CA GLU A 217 -18.40 -6.01 4.97
C GLU A 217 -16.91 -6.33 5.23
N GLU A 218 -15.99 -5.70 4.49
CA GLU A 218 -14.55 -5.80 4.74
C GLU A 218 -14.18 -5.24 6.12
N VAL A 219 -14.70 -4.04 6.46
CA VAL A 219 -14.51 -3.41 7.77
C VAL A 219 -15.04 -4.29 8.89
N LYS A 220 -16.26 -4.83 8.75
CA LYS A 220 -16.89 -5.72 9.74
C LYS A 220 -16.12 -7.03 9.90
N SER A 221 -15.60 -7.59 8.81
CA SER A 221 -14.81 -8.83 8.84
C SER A 221 -13.52 -8.68 9.66
N LEU A 222 -12.95 -7.47 9.70
CA LEU A 222 -11.82 -7.12 10.55
C LEU A 222 -12.22 -6.81 12.01
N GLY A 223 -13.50 -6.90 12.35
CA GLY A 223 -14.03 -6.70 13.71
C GLY A 223 -14.17 -5.23 14.11
N ALA A 224 -14.24 -4.31 13.16
CA ALA A 224 -14.54 -2.90 13.41
C ALA A 224 -16.01 -2.58 13.17
N ALA A 225 -16.51 -1.53 13.84
CA ALA A 225 -17.85 -0.98 13.59
C ALA A 225 -17.78 -0.04 12.39
N PHE A 226 -18.58 -0.30 11.36
CA PHE A 226 -18.75 0.63 10.24
C PHE A 226 -19.77 1.69 10.60
N LEU A 227 -19.39 2.96 10.45
CA LEU A 227 -20.28 4.11 10.69
C LEU A 227 -21.04 4.41 9.39
N GLU A 228 -22.35 4.56 9.50
CA GLU A 228 -23.24 4.86 8.38
C GLU A 228 -23.86 6.24 8.58
N LEU A 229 -24.09 6.96 7.50
CA LEU A 229 -24.91 8.16 7.49
C LEU A 229 -26.36 7.76 7.19
N ASP A 230 -27.30 8.48 7.78
CA ASP A 230 -28.71 8.41 7.36
C ASP A 230 -28.90 9.13 6.01
N PHE A 231 -28.11 8.73 5.02
CA PHE A 231 -28.05 9.35 3.71
C PHE A 231 -27.60 8.32 2.68
N GLU A 232 -28.40 8.06 1.66
CA GLU A 232 -28.10 7.09 0.61
C GLU A 232 -27.43 7.78 -0.59
N GLU A 233 -26.12 7.82 -0.63
CA GLU A 233 -25.34 8.18 -1.80
C GLU A 233 -24.13 7.25 -1.93
N ASP A 234 -23.98 6.60 -3.09
CA ASP A 234 -22.82 5.75 -3.34
C ASP A 234 -21.61 6.60 -3.74
N GLY A 235 -20.57 6.57 -2.92
CA GLY A 235 -19.31 7.28 -3.13
C GLY A 235 -18.31 6.56 -4.05
N ALA A 236 -18.67 5.44 -4.70
CA ALA A 236 -17.75 4.71 -5.56
C ALA A 236 -17.35 5.52 -6.80
N GLY A 237 -16.04 5.69 -6.99
CA GLY A 237 -15.42 6.33 -8.15
C GLY A 237 -14.60 5.32 -8.98
N SER A 238 -13.82 5.81 -9.93
CA SER A 238 -12.93 5.00 -10.75
C SER A 238 -11.64 4.61 -10.02
N GLY A 239 -11.04 3.46 -10.36
CA GLY A 239 -9.74 3.02 -9.84
C GLY A 239 -9.70 2.78 -8.32
N GLY A 240 -10.85 2.52 -7.67
CA GLY A 240 -10.92 2.26 -6.23
C GLY A 240 -10.88 3.52 -5.34
N TYR A 241 -10.94 4.71 -5.94
CA TYR A 241 -11.07 5.98 -5.21
C TYR A 241 -12.52 6.40 -5.05
N ALA A 242 -12.80 7.26 -4.05
CA ALA A 242 -14.11 7.86 -3.88
C ALA A 242 -14.34 8.98 -4.91
N LYS A 243 -15.61 9.18 -5.29
CA LYS A 243 -16.03 10.35 -6.09
C LYS A 243 -16.29 11.56 -5.18
N VAL A 244 -16.47 12.74 -5.81
CA VAL A 244 -16.93 13.95 -5.08
C VAL A 244 -18.40 13.76 -4.73
N MET A 245 -18.74 13.92 -3.46
CA MET A 245 -20.08 13.75 -2.90
C MET A 245 -20.90 15.04 -2.96
N SER A 246 -22.22 14.92 -2.78
CA SER A 246 -23.11 16.07 -2.68
C SER A 246 -22.81 16.95 -1.45
N LYS A 247 -23.26 18.19 -1.44
CA LYS A 247 -23.07 19.09 -0.30
C LYS A 247 -23.76 18.55 0.95
N GLU A 248 -24.96 18.06 0.78
CA GLU A 248 -25.79 17.48 1.85
C GLU A 248 -25.09 16.27 2.48
N PHE A 249 -24.45 15.41 1.66
CA PHE A 249 -23.65 14.31 2.15
C PHE A 249 -22.46 14.81 2.96
N ILE A 250 -21.71 15.79 2.43
CA ILE A 250 -20.53 16.35 3.11
C ILE A 250 -20.94 16.98 4.46
N GLU A 251 -22.05 17.68 4.53
CA GLU A 251 -22.56 18.26 5.79
C GLU A 251 -22.90 17.18 6.83
N ALA A 252 -23.55 16.09 6.40
CA ALA A 252 -23.86 14.95 7.28
C ALA A 252 -22.57 14.23 7.74
N GLU A 253 -21.60 14.03 6.83
CA GLU A 253 -20.30 13.45 7.12
C GLU A 253 -19.52 14.28 8.15
N MET A 254 -19.42 15.58 7.95
CA MET A 254 -18.73 16.50 8.87
C MET A 254 -19.39 16.52 10.26
N LYS A 255 -20.71 16.44 10.33
CA LYS A 255 -21.42 16.31 11.59
C LYS A 255 -21.07 15.01 12.32
N LEU A 256 -21.08 13.87 11.59
CA LEU A 256 -20.66 12.58 12.14
C LEU A 256 -19.23 12.65 12.70
N PHE A 257 -18.30 13.24 11.94
CA PHE A 257 -16.90 13.35 12.40
C PHE A 257 -16.75 14.23 13.62
N ALA A 258 -17.53 15.33 13.74
CA ALA A 258 -17.53 16.17 14.92
C ALA A 258 -18.03 15.41 16.18
N GLU A 259 -19.10 14.61 16.05
CA GLU A 259 -19.60 13.76 17.12
C GLU A 259 -18.57 12.70 17.53
N GLN A 260 -17.92 12.06 16.54
CA GLN A 260 -16.90 11.05 16.80
C GLN A 260 -15.64 11.65 17.44
N ALA A 261 -15.18 12.82 16.99
CA ALA A 261 -13.98 13.48 17.53
C ALA A 261 -14.08 13.72 19.05
N ALA A 262 -15.25 14.08 19.56
CA ALA A 262 -15.46 14.26 21.00
C ALA A 262 -15.39 12.93 21.81
N GLU A 263 -15.61 11.78 21.15
CA GLU A 263 -15.69 10.47 21.82
C GLU A 263 -14.40 9.65 21.72
N VAL A 264 -13.70 9.73 20.59
CA VAL A 264 -12.56 8.84 20.32
C VAL A 264 -11.27 9.37 20.94
N ASP A 265 -10.28 8.52 20.98
CA ASP A 265 -8.96 8.82 21.53
C ASP A 265 -7.91 8.98 20.41
N VAL A 266 -8.12 8.30 19.27
CA VAL A 266 -7.24 8.34 18.11
C VAL A 266 -8.05 8.45 16.83
N ILE A 267 -7.63 9.32 15.92
CA ILE A 267 -8.19 9.43 14.56
C ILE A 267 -7.07 9.15 13.58
N ILE A 268 -7.33 8.28 12.58
CA ILE A 268 -6.41 8.04 11.47
C ILE A 268 -7.16 8.34 10.18
N THR A 269 -6.64 9.27 9.37
CA THR A 269 -7.26 9.69 8.11
C THR A 269 -6.44 9.21 6.93
N THR A 270 -7.12 8.74 5.87
CA THR A 270 -6.48 8.15 4.68
C THR A 270 -7.09 8.64 3.37
N ALA A 271 -7.92 9.70 3.39
CA ALA A 271 -8.64 10.16 2.21
C ALA A 271 -7.74 10.98 1.28
N MET A 272 -7.32 10.37 0.18
CA MET A 272 -6.54 11.04 -0.86
C MET A 272 -7.28 11.00 -2.20
N ILE A 273 -7.20 12.11 -2.94
CA ILE A 273 -7.70 12.20 -4.31
C ILE A 273 -6.49 12.39 -5.23
N PRO A 274 -6.19 11.44 -6.12
CA PRO A 274 -5.04 11.55 -7.02
C PRO A 274 -5.02 12.88 -7.80
N GLY A 275 -3.88 13.56 -7.79
CA GLY A 275 -3.68 14.81 -8.52
C GLY A 275 -4.46 16.04 -8.00
N LYS A 276 -5.12 15.92 -6.84
CA LYS A 276 -5.86 17.03 -6.21
C LYS A 276 -5.44 17.18 -4.74
N LYS A 277 -5.74 18.35 -4.19
CA LYS A 277 -5.59 18.58 -2.74
C LYS A 277 -6.53 17.64 -1.98
N SER A 278 -6.04 17.07 -0.88
CA SER A 278 -6.83 16.21 0.01
C SER A 278 -7.97 17.00 0.65
N PRO A 279 -9.17 16.40 0.83
CA PRO A 279 -10.28 17.06 1.49
C PRO A 279 -9.98 17.25 2.98
N VAL A 280 -10.38 18.39 3.55
CA VAL A 280 -10.35 18.61 5.00
C VAL A 280 -11.55 17.90 5.62
N LEU A 281 -11.29 16.92 6.48
CA LEU A 281 -12.30 16.10 7.17
C LEU A 281 -12.33 16.33 8.67
N ILE A 282 -11.21 16.77 9.23
CA ILE A 282 -11.06 17.10 10.67
C ILE A 282 -10.66 18.57 10.76
N THR A 283 -11.59 19.38 11.24
CA THR A 283 -11.39 20.82 11.45
C THR A 283 -10.65 21.12 12.75
N GLU A 284 -10.13 22.32 12.89
CA GLU A 284 -9.52 22.78 14.15
C GLU A 284 -10.52 22.69 15.32
N GLU A 285 -11.80 23.01 15.11
CA GLU A 285 -12.85 22.91 16.14
C GLU A 285 -13.08 21.46 16.59
N MET A 286 -13.01 20.49 15.67
CA MET A 286 -13.07 19.07 16.03
C MET A 286 -11.86 18.66 16.87
N VAL A 287 -10.66 19.12 16.51
CA VAL A 287 -9.44 18.87 17.30
C VAL A 287 -9.57 19.45 18.71
N LYS A 288 -10.10 20.67 18.86
CA LYS A 288 -10.39 21.28 20.17
C LYS A 288 -11.36 20.48 21.02
N SER A 289 -12.30 19.76 20.39
CA SER A 289 -13.28 18.91 21.09
C SER A 289 -12.70 17.58 21.56
N MET A 290 -11.55 17.15 21.02
CA MET A 290 -10.91 15.91 21.42
C MET A 290 -10.35 15.97 22.83
N LYS A 291 -10.24 14.81 23.46
CA LYS A 291 -9.66 14.69 24.82
C LYS A 291 -8.16 15.05 24.81
N GLN A 292 -7.69 15.61 25.91
CA GLN A 292 -6.26 15.86 26.10
C GLN A 292 -5.45 14.56 25.98
N GLY A 293 -4.35 14.62 25.23
CA GLY A 293 -3.50 13.46 24.94
C GLY A 293 -4.05 12.54 23.84
N SER A 294 -5.10 12.95 23.13
CA SER A 294 -5.57 12.28 21.92
C SER A 294 -4.57 12.45 20.75
N VAL A 295 -4.71 11.63 19.72
CA VAL A 295 -3.80 11.61 18.58
C VAL A 295 -4.58 11.64 17.26
N VAL A 296 -4.13 12.46 16.32
CA VAL A 296 -4.56 12.43 14.91
C VAL A 296 -3.37 12.02 14.07
N VAL A 297 -3.52 10.98 13.25
CA VAL A 297 -2.53 10.59 12.25
C VAL A 297 -3.11 10.79 10.86
N ASP A 298 -2.46 11.66 10.09
CA ASP A 298 -2.94 12.07 8.78
C ASP A 298 -2.05 11.49 7.69
N LEU A 299 -2.51 10.40 7.05
CA LEU A 299 -1.80 9.76 5.95
C LEU A 299 -1.89 10.56 4.62
N ALA A 300 -2.74 11.57 4.58
CA ALA A 300 -2.93 12.43 3.41
C ALA A 300 -2.08 13.73 3.47
N ALA A 301 -1.16 13.83 4.43
CA ALA A 301 -0.37 15.03 4.69
C ALA A 301 0.37 15.58 3.45
N GLU A 302 0.92 14.69 2.61
CA GLU A 302 1.60 15.08 1.36
C GLU A 302 0.67 15.83 0.38
N GLY A 303 -0.62 15.47 0.36
CA GLY A 303 -1.66 16.11 -0.44
C GLY A 303 -2.31 17.33 0.21
N GLY A 304 -1.75 17.84 1.31
CA GLY A 304 -2.26 18.98 2.07
C GLY A 304 -3.05 18.60 3.34
N GLY A 305 -3.20 17.31 3.60
CA GLY A 305 -3.80 16.76 4.81
C GLY A 305 -5.33 16.71 4.83
N ASN A 306 -5.86 15.76 5.61
CA ASN A 306 -7.28 15.66 5.95
C ASN A 306 -7.61 16.37 7.27
N CYS A 307 -6.63 16.68 8.10
CA CYS A 307 -6.79 17.51 9.29
C CYS A 307 -6.29 18.93 8.99
N GLU A 308 -7.10 19.92 9.32
CA GLU A 308 -6.82 21.34 9.06
C GLU A 308 -5.48 21.80 9.70
N LEU A 309 -5.11 21.19 10.82
CA LEU A 309 -3.88 21.48 11.54
C LEU A 309 -2.68 20.63 11.13
N THR A 310 -2.81 19.77 10.12
CA THR A 310 -1.72 18.91 9.64
C THR A 310 -0.61 19.76 9.02
N GLU A 311 0.63 19.39 9.33
CA GLU A 311 1.84 19.92 8.71
C GLU A 311 2.64 18.75 8.15
N ALA A 312 2.92 18.79 6.83
CA ALA A 312 3.60 17.70 6.14
C ALA A 312 5.01 17.46 6.68
N GLY A 313 5.34 16.19 6.96
CA GLY A 313 6.64 15.77 7.51
C GLY A 313 6.80 15.97 9.02
N VAL A 314 5.83 16.57 9.73
CA VAL A 314 5.97 17.01 11.13
C VAL A 314 4.96 16.31 12.03
N ALA A 315 5.38 16.06 13.27
CA ALA A 315 4.46 15.76 14.38
C ALA A 315 4.46 16.97 15.34
N LYS A 316 3.28 17.49 15.67
CA LYS A 316 3.13 18.66 16.55
C LYS A 316 1.96 18.47 17.51
N VAL A 317 1.95 19.25 18.59
CA VAL A 317 0.84 19.30 19.54
C VAL A 317 0.06 20.59 19.32
N ALA A 318 -1.26 20.46 19.11
CA ALA A 318 -2.19 21.56 19.06
C ALA A 318 -3.41 21.25 19.92
N HIS A 319 -3.83 22.21 20.77
CA HIS A 319 -4.96 22.05 21.71
C HIS A 319 -4.86 20.80 22.62
N GLY A 320 -3.62 20.34 22.92
CA GLY A 320 -3.37 19.14 23.71
C GLY A 320 -3.55 17.82 22.96
N VAL A 321 -3.73 17.87 21.64
CA VAL A 321 -3.80 16.73 20.73
C VAL A 321 -2.52 16.64 19.92
N THR A 322 -1.92 15.45 19.80
CA THR A 322 -0.77 15.22 18.95
C THR A 322 -1.23 14.98 17.52
N ILE A 323 -0.76 15.77 16.56
CA ILE A 323 -1.08 15.66 15.14
C ILE A 323 0.17 15.18 14.41
N ILE A 324 0.09 14.01 13.77
CA ILE A 324 1.18 13.38 13.04
C ILE A 324 0.90 13.49 11.55
N GLY A 325 1.68 14.31 10.86
CA GLY A 325 1.62 14.53 9.41
C GLY A 325 2.82 13.94 8.65
N TYR A 326 3.38 12.80 9.10
CA TYR A 326 4.53 12.21 8.44
C TYR A 326 4.20 11.81 7.00
N THR A 327 5.17 11.97 6.09
CA THR A 327 5.05 11.61 4.66
C THR A 327 5.86 10.37 4.31
N ASP A 328 6.62 9.83 5.27
CA ASP A 328 7.60 8.76 5.11
C ASP A 328 7.19 7.44 5.80
N PHE A 329 5.90 7.20 6.05
CA PHE A 329 5.43 6.01 6.78
C PHE A 329 6.01 4.68 6.29
N PRO A 330 6.08 4.38 4.96
CA PRO A 330 6.71 3.16 4.50
C PRO A 330 8.20 3.10 4.81
N SER A 331 8.90 4.23 4.75
CA SER A 331 10.32 4.34 5.06
C SER A 331 10.62 4.12 6.56
N ARG A 332 9.62 4.27 7.44
CA ARG A 332 9.70 3.98 8.88
C ARG A 332 9.55 2.48 9.22
N LEU A 333 9.32 1.63 8.21
CA LEU A 333 9.41 0.17 8.26
C LEU A 333 10.28 -0.33 7.08
N PRO A 334 11.54 0.10 7.00
CA PRO A 334 12.31 0.01 5.76
C PRO A 334 12.57 -1.44 5.34
N THR A 335 12.88 -2.34 6.25
CA THR A 335 13.13 -3.76 5.95
C THR A 335 11.92 -4.40 5.26
N GLN A 336 10.73 -4.24 5.87
CA GLN A 336 9.50 -4.83 5.33
C GLN A 336 9.08 -4.17 4.02
N SER A 337 9.19 -2.84 3.94
CA SER A 337 8.85 -2.08 2.75
C SER A 337 9.74 -2.41 1.56
N SER A 338 11.06 -2.52 1.77
CA SER A 338 12.02 -2.91 0.72
C SER A 338 11.72 -4.29 0.17
N ARG A 339 11.39 -5.24 1.04
CA ARG A 339 11.02 -6.60 0.62
C ARG A 339 9.74 -6.61 -0.23
N LEU A 340 8.69 -5.89 0.19
CA LEU A 340 7.43 -5.83 -0.54
C LEU A 340 7.59 -5.09 -1.87
N TYR A 341 8.27 -3.95 -1.86
CA TYR A 341 8.55 -3.19 -3.06
C TYR A 341 9.40 -3.98 -4.06
N GLY A 342 10.46 -4.66 -3.59
CA GLY A 342 11.27 -5.54 -4.40
C GLY A 342 10.47 -6.68 -5.04
N ASN A 343 9.49 -7.26 -4.32
CA ASN A 343 8.59 -8.25 -4.89
C ASN A 343 7.72 -7.67 -6.01
N ASN A 344 7.23 -6.41 -5.88
CA ASN A 344 6.50 -5.73 -6.96
C ASN A 344 7.41 -5.51 -8.18
N LEU A 345 8.68 -5.08 -7.98
CA LEU A 345 9.66 -4.90 -9.05
C LEU A 345 9.99 -6.21 -9.75
N VAL A 346 10.19 -7.32 -9.02
CA VAL A 346 10.39 -8.65 -9.62
C VAL A 346 9.24 -9.00 -10.56
N LYS A 347 8.00 -8.72 -10.17
CA LYS A 347 6.83 -9.02 -11.01
C LYS A 347 6.78 -8.16 -12.27
N LEU A 348 7.12 -6.88 -12.18
CA LEU A 348 7.19 -6.01 -13.36
C LEU A 348 8.35 -6.44 -14.28
N VAL A 349 9.54 -6.74 -13.77
CA VAL A 349 10.68 -7.20 -14.57
C VAL A 349 10.38 -8.56 -15.22
N GLN A 350 9.69 -9.49 -14.54
CA GLN A 350 9.21 -10.74 -15.12
C GLN A 350 8.29 -10.50 -16.35
N LEU A 351 7.46 -9.46 -16.31
CA LEU A 351 6.59 -9.07 -17.42
C LEU A 351 7.39 -8.49 -18.59
N LEU A 352 8.52 -7.79 -18.30
CA LEU A 352 9.42 -7.24 -19.33
C LEU A 352 10.30 -8.31 -19.99
N GLY A 353 10.46 -9.49 -19.37
CA GLY A 353 11.16 -10.65 -19.93
C GLY A 353 12.39 -11.09 -19.15
N THR A 354 13.03 -12.14 -19.67
CA THR A 354 14.37 -12.57 -19.23
C THR A 354 15.44 -11.62 -19.77
N ALA A 355 16.67 -11.70 -19.28
CA ALA A 355 17.78 -10.87 -19.75
C ALA A 355 18.01 -10.99 -21.27
N ASP A 356 17.80 -12.19 -21.84
CA ASP A 356 17.97 -12.44 -23.27
C ASP A 356 16.76 -11.98 -24.12
N GLU A 357 15.57 -11.83 -23.50
CA GLU A 357 14.31 -11.50 -24.19
C GLU A 357 13.69 -10.20 -23.66
N PHE A 358 14.47 -9.37 -22.99
CA PHE A 358 13.99 -8.11 -22.42
C PHE A 358 13.37 -7.21 -23.50
N SER A 359 12.12 -6.81 -23.28
CA SER A 359 11.42 -5.91 -24.19
C SER A 359 10.36 -5.07 -23.47
N ILE A 360 10.20 -3.83 -23.92
CA ILE A 360 9.15 -2.93 -23.47
C ILE A 360 7.99 -3.01 -24.45
N ASN A 361 7.14 -4.04 -24.29
CA ASN A 361 6.00 -4.27 -25.16
C ASN A 361 4.87 -3.30 -24.84
N GLN A 362 4.69 -2.27 -25.68
CA GLN A 362 3.64 -1.25 -25.49
C GLN A 362 2.21 -1.74 -25.82
N GLU A 363 2.06 -2.93 -26.41
CA GLU A 363 0.76 -3.57 -26.60
C GLU A 363 0.23 -4.18 -25.29
N ASP A 364 1.13 -4.45 -24.33
CA ASP A 364 0.73 -4.87 -22.99
C ASP A 364 0.22 -3.67 -22.20
N GLU A 365 -1.02 -3.76 -21.72
CA GLU A 365 -1.73 -2.71 -20.98
C GLU A 365 -0.98 -2.27 -19.70
N VAL A 366 -0.32 -3.21 -19.00
CA VAL A 366 0.43 -2.92 -17.77
C VAL A 366 1.70 -2.17 -18.10
N VAL A 367 2.46 -2.66 -19.08
CA VAL A 367 3.70 -2.02 -19.55
C VAL A 367 3.39 -0.63 -20.08
N ARG A 368 2.34 -0.51 -20.92
CA ARG A 368 1.94 0.77 -21.51
C ARG A 368 1.49 1.78 -20.44
N GLY A 369 0.81 1.31 -19.40
CA GLY A 369 0.39 2.15 -18.26
C GLY A 369 1.56 2.66 -17.44
N ALA A 370 2.55 1.81 -17.19
CA ALA A 370 3.74 2.15 -16.41
C ALA A 370 4.77 2.98 -17.20
N LEU A 371 4.77 2.92 -18.53
CA LEU A 371 5.77 3.56 -19.40
C LEU A 371 5.57 5.09 -19.47
N VAL A 372 6.55 5.83 -18.97
CA VAL A 372 6.58 7.30 -18.96
C VAL A 372 7.46 7.85 -20.09
N LEU A 373 8.66 7.30 -20.25
CA LEU A 373 9.56 7.63 -21.37
C LEU A 373 9.90 6.37 -22.15
N ASP A 374 9.81 6.44 -23.47
CA ASP A 374 10.26 5.42 -24.41
C ASP A 374 11.42 5.98 -25.23
N GLN A 375 12.63 5.46 -25.02
CA GLN A 375 13.85 5.96 -25.64
C GLN A 375 13.96 7.49 -25.58
N GLY A 376 13.64 8.06 -24.43
CA GLY A 376 13.64 9.49 -24.19
C GLY A 376 12.38 10.25 -24.63
N LYS A 377 11.48 9.63 -25.38
CA LYS A 377 10.23 10.27 -25.81
C LYS A 377 9.15 10.14 -24.75
N LEU A 378 8.48 11.24 -24.42
CA LEU A 378 7.37 11.24 -23.46
C LEU A 378 6.20 10.41 -24.00
N SER A 379 5.83 9.37 -23.25
CA SER A 379 4.71 8.45 -23.54
C SER A 379 3.57 8.56 -22.54
N TRP A 380 3.69 9.46 -21.55
CA TRP A 380 2.70 9.69 -20.51
C TRP A 380 1.92 11.00 -20.76
N PRO A 381 0.61 11.09 -20.47
CA PRO A 381 -0.25 9.99 -19.99
C PRO A 381 -0.53 8.95 -21.07
N PRO A 382 -0.81 7.67 -20.68
CA PRO A 382 -1.21 6.66 -21.65
C PRO A 382 -2.52 7.07 -22.32
N PRO A 383 -2.75 6.67 -23.61
CA PRO A 383 -4.04 6.88 -24.25
C PRO A 383 -5.16 6.28 -23.40
N PRO A 384 -6.35 6.91 -23.36
CA PRO A 384 -7.50 6.31 -22.71
C PRO A 384 -7.74 4.91 -23.26
N VAL A 385 -7.84 3.91 -22.38
CA VAL A 385 -8.25 2.57 -22.80
C VAL A 385 -9.70 2.69 -23.25
N GLU A 386 -9.98 2.44 -24.52
CA GLU A 386 -11.35 2.27 -24.99
C GLU A 386 -11.88 0.99 -24.35
N THR A 387 -12.45 1.10 -23.16
CA THR A 387 -13.20 -0.01 -22.56
C THR A 387 -14.41 -0.24 -23.45
N SER A 388 -14.32 -1.23 -24.34
CA SER A 388 -15.51 -1.82 -24.94
C SER A 388 -16.28 -2.51 -23.80
N VAL A 389 -17.06 -1.72 -23.08
CA VAL A 389 -18.06 -2.24 -22.16
C VAL A 389 -19.14 -2.83 -23.04
N ALA A 390 -18.95 -4.09 -23.43
CA ALA A 390 -20.09 -4.90 -23.84
C ALA A 390 -21.03 -4.91 -22.63
N PRO A 391 -22.28 -4.44 -22.75
CA PRO A 391 -23.20 -4.46 -21.63
C PRO A 391 -23.33 -5.91 -21.17
N VAL A 392 -22.91 -6.19 -19.94
CA VAL A 392 -23.20 -7.44 -19.29
C VAL A 392 -24.70 -7.58 -19.26
N LYS A 393 -25.27 -8.38 -20.17
CA LYS A 393 -26.67 -8.81 -20.11
C LYS A 393 -26.84 -9.41 -18.72
N LYS A 394 -27.57 -8.73 -17.84
CA LYS A 394 -28.09 -9.33 -16.63
C LYS A 394 -28.81 -10.61 -17.06
N SER A 395 -28.22 -11.75 -16.78
CA SER A 395 -28.91 -13.03 -16.84
C SER A 395 -30.01 -12.94 -15.80
N GLU A 396 -31.27 -12.89 -16.26
CA GLU A 396 -32.42 -13.09 -15.40
C GLU A 396 -32.26 -14.49 -14.78
N VAL A 397 -31.91 -14.50 -13.50
CA VAL A 397 -32.01 -15.72 -12.69
C VAL A 397 -33.50 -16.00 -12.58
N LYS A 398 -34.01 -16.95 -13.38
CA LYS A 398 -35.31 -17.57 -13.14
C LYS A 398 -35.28 -18.12 -11.73
N GLN A 399 -36.07 -17.54 -10.84
CA GLN A 399 -36.44 -18.19 -9.58
C GLN A 399 -37.20 -19.44 -9.92
N GLU A 400 -36.56 -20.59 -9.82
CA GLU A 400 -37.26 -21.86 -9.68
C GLU A 400 -37.91 -21.86 -8.29
N GLU A 401 -39.24 -21.87 -8.28
CA GLU A 401 -40.04 -22.14 -7.07
C GLU A 401 -39.64 -23.54 -6.56
N VAL A 402 -38.89 -23.58 -5.48
CA VAL A 402 -38.66 -24.83 -4.74
C VAL A 402 -39.93 -25.12 -3.96
N ALA A 403 -40.69 -26.09 -4.44
CA ALA A 403 -41.82 -26.64 -3.72
C ALA A 403 -41.38 -27.17 -2.35
N GLU A 404 -42.01 -26.68 -1.28
CA GLU A 404 -41.84 -27.20 0.07
C GLU A 404 -42.26 -28.67 0.17
N GLU A 405 -41.32 -29.58 0.07
CA GLU A 405 -41.51 -30.97 0.48
C GLU A 405 -41.41 -31.04 2.01
N LYS A 406 -42.58 -31.20 2.66
CA LYS A 406 -42.67 -31.42 4.11
C LYS A 406 -42.02 -32.77 4.46
N SER A 407 -40.73 -32.74 4.79
CA SER A 407 -40.03 -33.87 5.38
C SER A 407 -40.56 -34.08 6.81
N LYS A 408 -41.29 -35.18 6.99
CA LYS A 408 -41.68 -35.72 8.30
C LYS A 408 -40.41 -36.23 9.00
N ASN A 409 -39.97 -35.53 10.03
CA ASN A 409 -38.84 -35.93 10.86
C ASN A 409 -39.27 -37.05 11.83
N PRO A 410 -38.68 -38.27 11.77
CA PRO A 410 -39.14 -39.41 12.60
C PRO A 410 -38.45 -39.48 13.99
N LEU A 411 -37.91 -38.39 14.50
CA LEU A 411 -37.07 -38.36 15.72
C LEU A 411 -37.79 -37.87 17.00
N LEU A 412 -39.12 -38.01 17.05
CA LEU A 412 -39.90 -37.78 18.28
C LEU A 412 -40.71 -39.06 18.67
N SER A 413 -40.05 -40.20 18.73
CA SER A 413 -40.58 -41.38 19.46
C SER A 413 -39.89 -41.44 20.82
N GLY A 414 -40.72 -41.56 21.85
CA GLY A 414 -40.38 -41.38 23.30
C GLY A 414 -39.29 -42.29 23.92
N GLY A 415 -38.37 -42.87 23.12
CA GLY A 415 -37.27 -43.67 23.61
C GLY A 415 -35.98 -42.88 23.91
N PHE A 416 -35.84 -41.64 23.40
CA PHE A 416 -34.61 -40.84 23.54
C PHE A 416 -34.56 -40.01 24.84
N LEU A 417 -35.71 -39.77 25.48
CA LEU A 417 -35.77 -39.01 26.74
C LEU A 417 -35.35 -39.83 27.98
N LEU A 418 -35.43 -41.17 27.94
CA LEU A 418 -35.02 -42.07 29.02
C LEU A 418 -33.49 -42.30 29.08
N GLY A 419 -32.78 -42.15 27.95
CA GLY A 419 -31.32 -42.30 27.88
C GLY A 419 -30.55 -41.12 28.46
N LEU A 420 -31.07 -39.90 28.39
CA LEU A 420 -30.43 -38.69 28.90
C LEU A 420 -30.60 -38.52 30.41
N LEU A 421 -31.64 -39.06 31.00
CA LEU A 421 -31.85 -39.06 32.48
C LEU A 421 -30.93 -40.03 33.21
N SER A 422 -30.51 -41.13 32.58
CA SER A 422 -29.60 -42.10 33.19
C SER A 422 -28.13 -41.63 33.20
N VAL A 423 -27.74 -40.79 32.25
CA VAL A 423 -26.37 -40.20 32.23
C VAL A 423 -26.23 -39.03 33.24
N ALA A 424 -27.29 -38.27 33.47
CA ALA A 424 -27.29 -37.18 34.45
C ALA A 424 -27.27 -37.66 35.90
N LEU A 425 -27.80 -38.82 36.20
CA LEU A 425 -27.76 -39.43 37.53
C LEU A 425 -26.44 -40.09 37.92
N LEU A 426 -25.62 -40.46 36.91
CA LEU A 426 -24.26 -40.98 37.14
C LEU A 426 -23.19 -39.91 37.34
N ALA A 427 -23.48 -38.67 36.96
CA ALA A 427 -22.55 -37.52 37.14
C ALA A 427 -22.69 -36.78 38.45
N LEU A 428 -23.72 -37.10 39.26
CA LEU A 428 -24.00 -36.47 40.59
C LEU A 428 -23.66 -37.39 41.79
N GLY A 429 -23.01 -38.52 41.54
CA GLY A 429 -22.69 -39.53 42.53
C GLY A 429 -21.21 -39.73 42.85
N TRP A 430 -20.36 -38.65 42.64
CA TRP A 430 -18.99 -38.60 43.14
C TRP A 430 -18.63 -37.21 43.60
#